data_fbd4926f476957439432777bb00cd613
#
_entry.id   fbd4926f476957439432777bb00cd613
#
_cell.length_a   1.000
_cell.length_b   1.000
_cell.length_c   1.000
_cell.angle_alpha   90.00
_cell.angle_beta   90.00
_cell.angle_gamma   90.00
#
_symmetry.space_group_name_H-M   'P 1'
#
loop_
_entity.id
_entity.type
_entity.pdbx_description
1 polymer ?
#
loop_
_entity_poly.entity_id
_entity_poly.type
_entity_poly.pdbx_seq_one_letter_code
_entity_poly.pdbx_strand_id
1 'polypeptide(L)'
;MCPEAFSLLLHNFCIYHISPPGHELGAAIMIPDDAVLSVDDLADQVAEVLDFFGLGKVMCMGVTAGAYILTLFAIKHSCRVLGLILVSPLCQGPCWTEWLYNKVMSNLLYYYGMCGLAKELLLMRYFSKDVRGNVQVPDSDVVQACRRFLGERQSPNVLRLLETFNGRRPDISEGLKRLKCRSLIFIGENSPFHYESLHMTSKLDRRYTALVEVQHCGSLVTEEQPDAMLIPLEYFLMGYGFYRPSQYTLSPRSPLSPTCISPELFSPESMGLKLKPIKTKISFEV
;
A
#
# COMPACT_ATOMS: atom_id res chain seq x y z
N MET A 1 6.36 12.35 6.71
CA MET A 1 5.82 11.09 7.24
C MET A 1 4.84 11.44 8.34
N CYS A 2 3.60 10.96 8.28
CA CYS A 2 2.59 11.24 9.30
C CYS A 2 3.01 10.61 10.63
N PRO A 3 3.14 11.38 11.74
CA PRO A 3 3.59 10.86 13.03
C PRO A 3 2.67 9.75 13.58
N GLU A 4 1.38 9.85 13.29
CA GLU A 4 0.38 8.90 13.74
C GLU A 4 0.49 7.55 13.03
N ALA A 5 0.70 7.55 11.70
CA ALA A 5 0.96 6.31 10.94
C ALA A 5 2.25 5.64 11.39
N PHE A 6 3.28 6.42 11.66
CA PHE A 6 4.54 5.93 12.19
C PHE A 6 4.35 5.28 13.56
N SER A 7 3.61 5.92 14.46
CA SER A 7 3.25 5.37 15.77
C SER A 7 2.46 4.06 15.63
N LEU A 8 1.43 4.03 14.79
CA LEU A 8 0.60 2.86 14.56
C LEU A 8 1.42 1.64 14.10
N LEU A 9 2.30 1.83 13.13
CA LEU A 9 3.07 0.75 12.53
C LEU A 9 4.22 0.30 13.43
N LEU A 10 5.04 1.21 13.94
CA LEU A 10 6.24 0.86 14.69
C LEU A 10 5.98 0.31 16.09
N HIS A 11 4.87 0.69 16.73
CA HIS A 11 4.52 0.11 18.02
C HIS A 11 4.02 -1.34 17.91
N ASN A 12 3.50 -1.73 16.75
CA ASN A 12 2.86 -3.03 16.59
C ASN A 12 3.65 -4.00 15.72
N PHE A 13 4.61 -3.50 14.91
CA PHE A 13 5.32 -4.32 13.91
C PHE A 13 6.82 -4.03 13.87
N CYS A 14 7.60 -5.09 13.58
CA CYS A 14 8.94 -4.93 13.05
C CYS A 14 8.83 -4.74 11.55
N ILE A 15 9.38 -3.63 11.02
CA ILE A 15 9.29 -3.27 9.61
C ILE A 15 10.62 -3.58 8.92
N TYR A 16 10.55 -4.36 7.86
CA TYR A 16 11.69 -4.66 6.99
C TYR A 16 11.48 -3.97 5.65
N HIS A 17 12.39 -3.09 5.28
CA HIS A 17 12.41 -2.45 3.98
C HIS A 17 13.32 -3.25 3.04
N ILE A 18 12.75 -3.79 1.97
CA ILE A 18 13.47 -4.53 0.95
C ILE A 18 13.64 -3.61 -0.26
N SER A 19 14.89 -3.30 -0.59
CA SER A 19 15.23 -2.59 -1.83
C SER A 19 15.65 -3.59 -2.89
N PRO A 20 15.21 -3.43 -4.15
CA PRO A 20 15.77 -4.22 -5.25
C PRO A 20 17.28 -4.01 -5.34
N PRO A 21 18.07 -5.01 -5.80
CA PRO A 21 19.49 -4.87 -5.98
C PRO A 21 19.85 -3.62 -6.79
N GLY A 22 20.85 -2.88 -6.32
CA GLY A 22 21.28 -1.63 -6.91
C GLY A 22 20.39 -0.41 -6.62
N HIS A 23 19.36 -0.57 -5.77
CA HIS A 23 18.46 0.52 -5.34
C HIS A 23 18.51 0.82 -3.85
N GLU A 24 19.37 0.16 -3.12
CA GLU A 24 19.71 0.49 -1.74
C GLU A 24 20.40 1.86 -1.65
N LEU A 25 20.39 2.46 -0.47
CA LEU A 25 21.05 3.74 -0.26
C LEU A 25 22.58 3.59 -0.45
N GLY A 26 23.15 4.41 -1.32
CA GLY A 26 24.59 4.35 -1.64
C GLY A 26 24.98 3.20 -2.57
N ALA A 27 24.03 2.54 -3.23
CA ALA A 27 24.31 1.47 -4.18
C ALA A 27 25.29 1.90 -5.29
N ALA A 28 26.22 1.02 -5.61
CA ALA A 28 27.10 1.20 -6.76
C ALA A 28 26.33 1.02 -8.08
N ILE A 29 26.92 1.51 -9.17
CA ILE A 29 26.40 1.27 -10.52
C ILE A 29 26.54 -0.23 -10.81
N MET A 30 25.44 -0.87 -11.18
CA MET A 30 25.44 -2.27 -11.62
C MET A 30 26.18 -2.41 -12.95
N ILE A 31 27.02 -3.43 -13.05
CA ILE A 31 27.81 -3.68 -14.27
C ILE A 31 26.88 -4.09 -15.42
N PRO A 32 27.13 -3.64 -16.67
CA PRO A 32 26.29 -3.99 -17.82
C PRO A 32 26.13 -5.50 -18.05
N ASP A 33 27.13 -6.30 -17.71
CA ASP A 33 27.14 -7.75 -17.89
C ASP A 33 26.37 -8.52 -16.82
N ASP A 34 25.94 -7.88 -15.73
CA ASP A 34 25.09 -8.53 -14.74
C ASP A 34 23.75 -8.88 -15.36
N ALA A 35 23.23 -10.06 -15.05
CA ALA A 35 21.92 -10.50 -15.53
C ALA A 35 20.80 -9.50 -15.12
N VAL A 36 19.98 -9.12 -16.08
CA VAL A 36 18.79 -8.32 -15.78
C VAL A 36 17.80 -9.20 -15.02
N LEU A 37 17.56 -8.86 -13.76
CA LEU A 37 16.63 -9.58 -12.91
C LEU A 37 15.21 -9.46 -13.49
N SER A 38 14.51 -10.57 -13.55
CA SER A 38 13.08 -10.58 -13.89
C SER A 38 12.23 -10.17 -12.68
N VAL A 39 10.97 -9.86 -12.91
CA VAL A 39 10.01 -9.60 -11.80
C VAL A 39 9.79 -10.86 -10.96
N ASP A 40 9.96 -12.05 -11.54
CA ASP A 40 9.90 -13.33 -10.84
C ASP A 40 11.09 -13.51 -9.88
N ASP A 41 12.29 -13.16 -10.33
CA ASP A 41 13.50 -13.19 -9.49
C ASP A 41 13.36 -12.21 -8.31
N LEU A 42 12.80 -11.01 -8.53
CA LEU A 42 12.54 -10.06 -7.46
C LEU A 42 11.53 -10.57 -6.44
N ALA A 43 10.52 -11.31 -6.89
CA ALA A 43 9.56 -11.95 -5.99
C ALA A 43 10.20 -13.09 -5.18
N ASP A 44 11.08 -13.88 -5.80
CA ASP A 44 11.81 -14.95 -5.12
C ASP A 44 12.84 -14.43 -4.13
N GLN A 45 13.51 -13.31 -4.43
CA GLN A 45 14.39 -12.60 -3.48
C GLN A 45 13.63 -12.18 -2.20
N VAL A 46 12.35 -11.83 -2.28
CA VAL A 46 11.56 -11.58 -1.06
C VAL A 46 11.51 -12.84 -0.19
N ALA A 47 11.33 -14.02 -0.79
CA ALA A 47 11.34 -15.29 -0.06
C ALA A 47 12.70 -15.55 0.59
N GLU A 48 13.81 -15.32 -0.14
CA GLU A 48 15.17 -15.47 0.36
C GLU A 48 15.45 -14.55 1.56
N VAL A 49 15.00 -13.29 1.50
CA VAL A 49 15.12 -12.35 2.62
C VAL A 49 14.35 -12.86 3.85
N LEU A 50 13.14 -13.40 3.67
CA LEU A 50 12.38 -13.97 4.78
C LEU A 50 13.08 -15.19 5.39
N ASP A 51 13.70 -16.01 4.57
CA ASP A 51 14.46 -17.18 5.03
C ASP A 51 15.74 -16.77 5.75
N PHE A 52 16.45 -15.77 5.25
CA PHE A 52 17.65 -15.22 5.88
C PHE A 52 17.38 -14.68 7.31
N PHE A 53 16.25 -13.98 7.50
CA PHE A 53 15.86 -13.47 8.81
C PHE A 53 15.05 -14.47 9.64
N GLY A 54 14.83 -15.69 9.16
CA GLY A 54 14.02 -16.71 9.85
C GLY A 54 12.56 -16.28 10.06
N LEU A 55 12.02 -15.44 9.18
CA LEU A 55 10.65 -14.94 9.30
C LEU A 55 9.67 -15.98 8.74
N GLY A 56 8.60 -16.24 9.49
CA GLY A 56 7.54 -17.16 9.06
C GLY A 56 6.57 -16.49 8.08
N LYS A 57 5.42 -16.08 8.57
CA LYS A 57 4.42 -15.35 7.79
C LYS A 57 4.53 -13.85 8.04
N VAL A 58 4.43 -13.07 6.98
CA VAL A 58 4.56 -11.62 7.02
C VAL A 58 3.34 -10.92 6.41
N MET A 59 3.11 -9.69 6.82
CA MET A 59 2.23 -8.76 6.14
C MET A 59 3.08 -7.95 5.16
N CYS A 60 2.63 -7.84 3.91
CA CYS A 60 3.35 -7.15 2.87
C CYS A 60 2.70 -5.80 2.58
N MET A 61 3.51 -4.74 2.49
CA MET A 61 3.07 -3.43 2.05
C MET A 61 3.91 -2.98 0.86
N GLY A 62 3.25 -2.61 -0.24
CA GLY A 62 3.92 -2.19 -1.47
C GLY A 62 3.20 -1.09 -2.21
N VAL A 63 3.98 -0.29 -2.93
CA VAL A 63 3.50 0.83 -3.73
C VAL A 63 3.87 0.59 -5.19
N THR A 64 2.93 0.74 -6.10
CA THR A 64 3.10 0.60 -7.56
C THR A 64 3.88 -0.67 -7.97
N ALA A 65 5.12 -0.55 -8.44
CA ALA A 65 5.99 -1.67 -8.80
C ALA A 65 6.26 -2.62 -7.62
N GLY A 66 6.48 -2.08 -6.42
CA GLY A 66 6.62 -2.87 -5.20
C GLY A 66 5.33 -3.64 -4.86
N ALA A 67 4.16 -3.05 -5.10
CA ALA A 67 2.89 -3.73 -4.95
C ALA A 67 2.75 -4.91 -5.92
N TYR A 68 3.20 -4.76 -7.17
CA TYR A 68 3.22 -5.85 -8.15
C TYR A 68 4.12 -7.01 -7.70
N ILE A 69 5.37 -6.70 -7.30
CA ILE A 69 6.34 -7.73 -6.85
C ILE A 69 5.79 -8.49 -5.63
N LEU A 70 5.26 -7.78 -4.63
CA LEU A 70 4.71 -8.41 -3.43
C LEU A 70 3.43 -9.20 -3.71
N THR A 71 2.63 -8.79 -4.69
CA THR A 71 1.48 -9.58 -5.15
C THR A 71 1.94 -10.86 -5.84
N LEU A 72 2.95 -10.77 -6.71
CA LEU A 72 3.54 -11.94 -7.36
C LEU A 72 4.16 -12.90 -6.33
N PHE A 73 4.87 -12.36 -5.34
CA PHE A 73 5.36 -13.13 -4.19
C PHE A 73 4.23 -13.84 -3.45
N ALA A 74 3.11 -13.15 -3.19
CA ALA A 74 1.96 -13.74 -2.51
C ALA A 74 1.28 -14.86 -3.34
N ILE A 75 1.30 -14.75 -4.67
CA ILE A 75 0.80 -15.79 -5.57
C ILE A 75 1.70 -17.02 -5.52
N LYS A 76 3.02 -16.84 -5.56
CA LYS A 76 4.03 -17.92 -5.55
C LYS A 76 4.16 -18.56 -4.17
N HIS A 77 4.17 -17.76 -3.12
CA HIS A 77 4.46 -18.16 -1.73
C HIS A 77 3.29 -17.85 -0.79
N SER A 78 2.07 -18.27 -1.14
CA SER A 78 0.84 -17.91 -0.40
C SER A 78 0.85 -18.30 1.08
N CYS A 79 1.59 -19.34 1.46
CA CYS A 79 1.73 -19.76 2.86
C CYS A 79 2.58 -18.80 3.71
N ARG A 80 3.38 -17.92 3.08
CA ARG A 80 4.27 -16.95 3.72
C ARG A 80 3.62 -15.58 3.91
N VAL A 81 2.41 -15.33 3.35
CA VAL A 81 1.74 -14.04 3.37
C VAL A 81 0.50 -14.09 4.25
N LEU A 82 0.45 -13.22 5.26
CA LEU A 82 -0.73 -13.00 6.11
C LEU A 82 -1.74 -12.09 5.41
N GLY A 83 -1.29 -10.97 4.87
CA GLY A 83 -2.12 -9.97 4.23
C GLY A 83 -1.32 -9.04 3.35
N LEU A 84 -2.01 -8.37 2.44
CA LEU A 84 -1.45 -7.41 1.50
C LEU A 84 -2.02 -6.02 1.74
N ILE A 85 -1.15 -5.02 1.79
CA ILE A 85 -1.49 -3.61 1.76
C ILE A 85 -0.86 -3.03 0.50
N LEU A 86 -1.68 -2.68 -0.47
CA LEU A 86 -1.23 -2.31 -1.80
C LEU A 86 -1.66 -0.88 -2.13
N VAL A 87 -0.72 -0.07 -2.61
CA VAL A 87 -0.98 1.32 -3.02
C VAL A 87 -0.76 1.44 -4.51
N SER A 88 -1.78 1.83 -5.25
CA SER A 88 -1.79 1.94 -6.72
C SER A 88 -1.17 0.71 -7.40
N PRO A 89 -1.65 -0.53 -7.08
CA PRO A 89 -1.05 -1.75 -7.56
C PRO A 89 -1.21 -1.93 -9.07
N LEU A 90 -0.24 -2.63 -9.65
CA LEU A 90 -0.23 -3.10 -11.03
C LEU A 90 -0.58 -4.60 -11.04
N CYS A 91 -1.23 -5.08 -12.10
CA CYS A 91 -1.50 -6.52 -12.26
C CYS A 91 -1.42 -7.02 -13.69
N GLN A 92 -1.48 -6.13 -14.67
CA GLN A 92 -1.41 -6.46 -16.10
C GLN A 92 -0.04 -6.14 -16.69
N GLY A 93 0.23 -6.65 -17.88
CA GLY A 93 1.35 -6.20 -18.69
C GLY A 93 1.19 -4.72 -19.07
N PRO A 94 2.27 -4.00 -19.40
CA PRO A 94 2.19 -2.59 -19.73
C PRO A 94 1.30 -2.37 -20.97
N CYS A 95 0.33 -1.46 -20.85
CA CYS A 95 -0.45 -1.03 -21.99
C CYS A 95 0.40 -0.20 -22.96
N TRP A 96 -0.09 0.07 -24.16
CA TRP A 96 0.69 0.79 -25.18
C TRP A 96 1.15 2.19 -24.72
N THR A 97 0.32 2.91 -24.00
CA THR A 97 0.66 4.24 -23.45
C THR A 97 1.71 4.15 -22.38
N GLU A 98 1.62 3.18 -21.50
CA GLU A 98 2.62 2.91 -20.46
C GLU A 98 3.95 2.47 -21.08
N TRP A 99 3.90 1.57 -22.06
CA TRP A 99 5.07 1.14 -22.82
C TRP A 99 5.79 2.31 -23.46
N LEU A 100 5.03 3.20 -24.15
CA LEU A 100 5.59 4.39 -24.80
C LEU A 100 6.23 5.33 -23.78
N TYR A 101 5.54 5.61 -22.67
CA TYR A 101 6.08 6.43 -21.59
C TYR A 101 7.40 5.85 -21.06
N ASN A 102 7.40 4.56 -20.75
CA ASN A 102 8.59 3.88 -20.24
C ASN A 102 9.72 3.87 -21.27
N LYS A 103 9.41 3.76 -22.58
CA LYS A 103 10.41 3.86 -23.65
C LYS A 103 11.04 5.24 -23.73
N VAL A 104 10.25 6.29 -23.61
CA VAL A 104 10.75 7.67 -23.54
C VAL A 104 11.64 7.86 -22.30
N MET A 105 11.19 7.37 -21.14
CA MET A 105 11.98 7.42 -19.90
C MET A 105 13.30 6.64 -20.00
N SER A 106 13.28 5.44 -20.60
CA SER A 106 14.50 4.66 -20.83
C SER A 106 15.50 5.42 -21.70
N ASN A 107 15.04 6.05 -22.79
CA ASN A 107 15.91 6.86 -23.65
C ASN A 107 16.46 8.08 -22.92
N LEU A 108 15.66 8.77 -22.12
CA LEU A 108 16.13 9.92 -21.31
C LEU A 108 17.19 9.48 -20.31
N LEU A 109 16.94 8.38 -19.58
CA LEU A 109 17.89 7.85 -18.60
C LEU A 109 19.18 7.36 -19.26
N TYR A 110 19.09 6.75 -20.44
CA TYR A 110 20.25 6.25 -21.17
C TYR A 110 21.18 7.36 -21.67
N TYR A 111 20.60 8.40 -22.34
CA TYR A 111 21.39 9.46 -22.96
C TYR A 111 21.74 10.63 -22.02
N TYR A 112 20.84 10.97 -21.10
CA TYR A 112 20.96 12.18 -20.28
C TYR A 112 20.98 11.88 -18.77
N GLY A 113 20.84 10.61 -18.39
CA GLY A 113 20.78 10.22 -16.98
C GLY A 113 19.54 10.79 -16.27
N MET A 114 19.62 10.93 -14.96
CA MET A 114 18.53 11.50 -14.13
C MET A 114 18.49 13.03 -14.27
N CYS A 115 18.26 13.50 -15.50
CA CYS A 115 18.15 14.93 -15.80
C CYS A 115 16.87 15.55 -15.24
N GLY A 116 16.79 16.89 -15.27
CA GLY A 116 15.61 17.62 -14.78
C GLY A 116 14.30 17.15 -15.43
N LEU A 117 14.30 16.95 -16.75
CA LEU A 117 13.12 16.47 -17.50
C LEU A 117 12.68 15.07 -17.04
N ALA A 118 13.63 14.15 -16.83
CA ALA A 118 13.31 12.81 -16.35
C ALA A 118 12.67 12.85 -14.95
N LYS A 119 13.18 13.68 -14.06
CA LYS A 119 12.60 13.89 -12.74
C LYS A 119 11.19 14.45 -12.82
N GLU A 120 10.96 15.48 -13.62
CA GLU A 120 9.64 16.08 -13.79
C GLU A 120 8.62 15.09 -14.36
N LEU A 121 8.98 14.29 -15.35
CA LEU A 121 8.12 13.25 -15.90
C LEU A 121 7.75 12.19 -14.84
N LEU A 122 8.70 11.78 -14.00
CA LEU A 122 8.42 10.87 -12.88
C LEU A 122 7.49 11.52 -11.85
N LEU A 123 7.75 12.75 -11.45
CA LEU A 123 6.90 13.47 -10.51
C LEU A 123 5.48 13.66 -11.06
N MET A 124 5.35 13.97 -12.37
CA MET A 124 4.04 14.04 -13.04
C MET A 124 3.26 12.73 -13.02
N ARG A 125 3.97 11.60 -13.10
CA ARG A 125 3.34 10.27 -13.11
C ARG A 125 2.84 9.85 -11.74
N TYR A 126 3.54 10.25 -10.70
CA TYR A 126 3.29 9.74 -9.35
C TYR A 126 2.52 10.69 -8.45
N PHE A 127 2.65 11.99 -8.64
CA PHE A 127 1.99 13.00 -7.81
C PHE A 127 0.84 13.69 -8.55
N SER A 128 -0.21 14.04 -7.83
CA SER A 128 -1.32 14.84 -8.34
C SER A 128 -0.86 16.27 -8.71
N LYS A 129 -1.68 16.98 -9.46
CA LYS A 129 -1.41 18.38 -9.82
C LYS A 129 -1.48 19.30 -8.60
N ASP A 130 -2.24 18.91 -7.58
CA ASP A 130 -2.52 19.75 -6.41
C ASP A 130 -1.29 19.93 -5.52
N VAL A 131 -0.44 18.88 -5.43
CA VAL A 131 0.80 18.93 -4.62
C VAL A 131 2.03 19.34 -5.43
N ARG A 132 1.96 19.23 -6.76
CA ARG A 132 2.99 19.75 -7.66
C ARG A 132 2.73 21.23 -7.92
N GLY A 133 3.72 22.06 -7.64
CA GLY A 133 3.65 23.48 -7.90
C GLY A 133 3.48 23.82 -9.38
N ASN A 134 3.26 25.07 -9.63
CA ASN A 134 3.26 25.67 -10.96
C ASN A 134 4.14 26.93 -10.93
N VAL A 135 4.14 27.72 -12.01
CA VAL A 135 4.95 28.95 -12.11
C VAL A 135 4.69 29.94 -10.97
N GLN A 136 3.51 29.89 -10.36
CA GLN A 136 3.07 30.82 -9.31
C GLN A 136 3.11 30.23 -7.88
N VAL A 137 2.98 28.91 -7.77
CA VAL A 137 2.92 28.18 -6.48
C VAL A 137 4.08 27.20 -6.42
N PRO A 138 4.92 27.25 -5.38
CA PRO A 138 6.03 26.32 -5.23
C PRO A 138 5.51 24.89 -5.00
N ASP A 139 6.33 23.90 -5.37
CA ASP A 139 6.07 22.50 -5.03
C ASP A 139 5.96 22.28 -3.54
N SER A 140 5.13 21.31 -3.13
CA SER A 140 5.07 20.87 -1.75
C SER A 140 6.43 20.31 -1.28
N ASP A 141 6.68 20.33 0.02
CA ASP A 141 7.92 19.80 0.62
C ASP A 141 8.15 18.34 0.27
N VAL A 142 7.07 17.57 0.14
CA VAL A 142 7.12 16.14 -0.25
C VAL A 142 7.64 15.98 -1.68
N VAL A 143 7.14 16.76 -2.62
CA VAL A 143 7.60 16.75 -4.02
C VAL A 143 9.06 17.18 -4.11
N GLN A 144 9.45 18.22 -3.37
CA GLN A 144 10.84 18.68 -3.31
C GLN A 144 11.78 17.60 -2.72
N ALA A 145 11.35 16.91 -1.66
CA ALA A 145 12.10 15.81 -1.07
C ALA A 145 12.26 14.65 -2.08
N CYS A 146 11.19 14.25 -2.76
CA CYS A 146 11.24 13.24 -3.81
C CYS A 146 12.18 13.64 -4.96
N ARG A 147 12.15 14.91 -5.39
CA ARG A 147 13.06 15.41 -6.45
C ARG A 147 14.52 15.29 -6.04
N ARG A 148 14.86 15.59 -4.77
CA ARG A 148 16.22 15.41 -4.24
C ARG A 148 16.59 13.93 -4.21
N PHE A 149 15.72 13.09 -3.66
CA PHE A 149 15.92 11.65 -3.59
C PHE A 149 16.14 10.99 -4.96
N LEU A 150 15.39 11.38 -5.99
CA LEU A 150 15.63 10.94 -7.36
C LEU A 150 17.01 11.34 -7.88
N GLY A 151 17.53 12.49 -7.44
CA GLY A 151 18.88 12.96 -7.81
C GLY A 151 20.02 12.12 -7.25
N GLU A 152 19.77 11.40 -6.15
CA GLU A 152 20.77 10.53 -5.50
C GLU A 152 20.81 9.12 -6.10
N ARG A 153 19.87 8.78 -6.98
CA ARG A 153 19.78 7.45 -7.59
C ARG A 153 20.68 7.29 -8.80
N GLN A 154 21.30 6.13 -8.91
CA GLN A 154 22.11 5.78 -10.06
C GLN A 154 21.22 5.54 -11.29
N SER A 155 21.36 6.39 -12.31
CA SER A 155 20.54 6.33 -13.54
C SER A 155 20.59 4.97 -14.24
N PRO A 156 21.74 4.29 -14.37
CA PRO A 156 21.81 2.96 -14.99
C PRO A 156 21.00 1.91 -14.23
N ASN A 157 21.00 1.96 -12.90
CA ASN A 157 20.23 1.02 -12.09
C ASN A 157 18.72 1.26 -12.24
N VAL A 158 18.29 2.53 -12.27
CA VAL A 158 16.88 2.90 -12.52
C VAL A 158 16.45 2.47 -13.91
N LEU A 159 17.31 2.64 -14.93
CA LEU A 159 17.03 2.20 -16.29
C LEU A 159 16.80 0.68 -16.35
N ARG A 160 17.65 -0.11 -15.71
CA ARG A 160 17.51 -1.58 -15.67
C ARG A 160 16.20 -2.02 -15.03
N LEU A 161 15.83 -1.42 -13.89
CA LEU A 161 14.57 -1.72 -13.23
C LEU A 161 13.38 -1.36 -14.13
N LEU A 162 13.44 -0.22 -14.81
CA LEU A 162 12.41 0.21 -15.74
C LEU A 162 12.27 -0.76 -16.92
N GLU A 163 13.38 -1.27 -17.45
CA GLU A 163 13.39 -2.27 -18.52
C GLU A 163 12.77 -3.59 -18.08
N THR A 164 13.04 -4.04 -16.85
CA THR A 164 12.42 -5.21 -16.23
C THR A 164 10.89 -5.09 -16.25
N PHE A 165 10.37 -3.93 -15.82
CA PHE A 165 8.92 -3.71 -15.76
C PHE A 165 8.29 -3.45 -17.13
N ASN A 166 9.01 -2.85 -18.06
CA ASN A 166 8.47 -2.50 -19.38
C ASN A 166 8.44 -3.69 -20.36
N GLY A 167 9.47 -4.53 -20.33
CA GLY A 167 9.63 -5.59 -21.32
C GLY A 167 9.12 -6.95 -20.91
N ARG A 168 9.02 -7.24 -19.62
CA ARG A 168 8.86 -8.60 -19.09
C ARG A 168 7.85 -8.71 -17.93
N ARG A 169 7.00 -7.72 -17.71
CA ARG A 169 5.96 -7.81 -16.69
C ARG A 169 4.81 -8.66 -17.21
N PRO A 170 4.61 -9.89 -16.73
CA PRO A 170 3.48 -10.73 -17.14
C PRO A 170 2.16 -10.22 -16.55
N ASP A 171 1.04 -10.63 -17.16
CA ASP A 171 -0.28 -10.47 -16.56
C ASP A 171 -0.47 -11.51 -15.44
N ILE A 172 -0.69 -11.05 -14.21
CA ILE A 172 -0.90 -11.90 -13.04
C ILE A 172 -2.37 -12.05 -12.65
N SER A 173 -3.29 -11.55 -13.46
CA SER A 173 -4.73 -11.51 -13.15
C SER A 173 -5.32 -12.89 -12.84
N GLU A 174 -4.86 -13.95 -13.49
CA GLU A 174 -5.33 -15.31 -13.20
C GLU A 174 -4.81 -15.82 -11.84
N GLY A 175 -3.61 -15.43 -11.45
CA GLY A 175 -3.04 -15.75 -10.14
C GLY A 175 -3.82 -15.11 -8.98
N LEU A 176 -4.37 -13.91 -9.19
CA LEU A 176 -5.13 -13.17 -8.19
C LEU A 176 -6.35 -13.94 -7.67
N LYS A 177 -7.00 -14.72 -8.53
CA LYS A 177 -8.17 -15.56 -8.17
C LYS A 177 -7.84 -16.63 -7.11
N ARG A 178 -6.57 -17.00 -6.97
CA ARG A 178 -6.09 -18.00 -6.02
C ARG A 178 -5.71 -17.41 -4.67
N LEU A 179 -5.56 -16.08 -4.59
CA LEU A 179 -5.19 -15.41 -3.35
C LEU A 179 -6.33 -15.48 -2.34
N LYS A 180 -6.01 -15.99 -1.15
CA LYS A 180 -6.94 -16.11 -0.02
C LYS A 180 -6.57 -15.18 1.14
N CYS A 181 -5.42 -14.51 1.06
CA CYS A 181 -5.03 -13.52 2.06
C CYS A 181 -5.90 -12.27 1.94
N ARG A 182 -6.16 -11.62 3.08
CA ARG A 182 -6.86 -10.33 3.06
C ARG A 182 -6.00 -9.28 2.38
N SER A 183 -6.63 -8.44 1.57
CA SER A 183 -5.97 -7.38 0.81
C SER A 183 -6.66 -6.05 1.03
N LEU A 184 -5.88 -5.04 1.38
CA LEU A 184 -6.32 -3.66 1.47
C LEU A 184 -5.64 -2.87 0.36
N ILE A 185 -6.44 -2.29 -0.53
CA ILE A 185 -5.95 -1.59 -1.72
C ILE A 185 -6.28 -0.10 -1.57
N PHE A 186 -5.28 0.75 -1.71
CA PHE A 186 -5.43 2.19 -1.80
C PHE A 186 -5.15 2.65 -3.21
N ILE A 187 -5.94 3.59 -3.68
CA ILE A 187 -5.73 4.21 -4.98
C ILE A 187 -6.10 5.69 -4.94
N GLY A 188 -5.28 6.53 -5.55
CA GLY A 188 -5.61 7.92 -5.76
C GLY A 188 -6.50 8.09 -6.99
N GLU A 189 -7.49 8.96 -6.90
CA GLU A 189 -8.42 9.30 -7.99
C GLU A 189 -7.68 9.75 -9.26
N ASN A 190 -6.60 10.53 -9.09
CA ASN A 190 -5.80 11.08 -10.18
C ASN A 190 -4.63 10.18 -10.59
N SER A 191 -4.57 8.94 -10.11
CA SER A 191 -3.52 8.00 -10.44
C SER A 191 -3.64 7.50 -11.89
N PRO A 192 -2.58 7.50 -12.70
CA PRO A 192 -2.58 6.87 -14.01
C PRO A 192 -2.80 5.34 -13.94
N PHE A 193 -2.64 4.74 -12.76
CA PHE A 193 -2.86 3.32 -12.50
C PHE A 193 -4.26 3.01 -11.94
N HIS A 194 -5.16 4.01 -11.92
CA HIS A 194 -6.50 3.88 -11.35
C HIS A 194 -7.28 2.71 -11.97
N TYR A 195 -7.35 2.66 -13.30
CA TYR A 195 -8.04 1.58 -14.01
C TYR A 195 -7.46 0.19 -13.71
N GLU A 196 -6.14 0.07 -13.68
CA GLU A 196 -5.45 -1.20 -13.44
C GLU A 196 -5.69 -1.70 -12.01
N SER A 197 -5.69 -0.81 -11.04
CA SER A 197 -6.00 -1.15 -9.65
C SER A 197 -7.47 -1.56 -9.46
N LEU A 198 -8.42 -0.90 -10.13
CA LEU A 198 -9.81 -1.34 -10.16
C LEU A 198 -9.96 -2.71 -10.82
N HIS A 199 -9.26 -2.94 -11.93
CA HIS A 199 -9.23 -4.25 -12.58
C HIS A 199 -8.72 -5.33 -11.65
N MET A 200 -7.60 -5.08 -10.95
CA MET A 200 -7.05 -5.99 -9.94
C MET A 200 -8.08 -6.31 -8.85
N THR A 201 -8.74 -5.29 -8.30
CA THR A 201 -9.78 -5.45 -7.27
C THR A 201 -10.94 -6.32 -7.77
N SER A 202 -11.31 -6.20 -9.05
CA SER A 202 -12.37 -7.01 -9.65
C SER A 202 -12.03 -8.50 -9.79
N LYS A 203 -10.74 -8.84 -9.83
CA LYS A 203 -10.24 -10.24 -9.93
C LYS A 203 -10.02 -10.88 -8.57
N LEU A 204 -9.85 -10.10 -7.52
CA LEU A 204 -9.70 -10.58 -6.15
C LEU A 204 -11.05 -10.97 -5.54
N ASP A 205 -11.03 -11.88 -4.55
CA ASP A 205 -12.25 -12.27 -3.82
C ASP A 205 -12.72 -11.10 -2.93
N ARG A 206 -13.94 -10.61 -3.19
CA ARG A 206 -14.55 -9.48 -2.46
C ARG A 206 -14.67 -9.71 -0.96
N ARG A 207 -14.69 -10.97 -0.50
CA ARG A 207 -14.76 -11.29 0.94
C ARG A 207 -13.46 -10.97 1.68
N TYR A 208 -12.36 -10.92 0.96
CA TYR A 208 -11.02 -10.71 1.52
C TYR A 208 -10.38 -9.41 1.06
N THR A 209 -11.08 -8.63 0.23
CA THR A 209 -10.50 -7.43 -0.38
C THR A 209 -11.32 -6.20 -0.04
N ALA A 210 -10.63 -5.16 0.42
CA ALA A 210 -11.18 -3.82 0.59
C ALA A 210 -10.43 -2.85 -0.34
N LEU A 211 -11.18 -1.94 -0.98
CA LEU A 211 -10.66 -0.86 -1.81
C LEU A 211 -10.98 0.48 -1.15
N VAL A 212 -9.98 1.34 -1.08
CA VAL A 212 -10.10 2.72 -0.60
C VAL A 212 -9.62 3.64 -1.71
N GLU A 213 -10.54 4.43 -2.23
CA GLU A 213 -10.23 5.47 -3.21
C GLU A 213 -10.04 6.80 -2.49
N VAL A 214 -8.90 7.45 -2.73
CA VAL A 214 -8.51 8.71 -2.10
C VAL A 214 -8.67 9.82 -3.12
N GLN A 215 -9.57 10.77 -2.83
CA GLN A 215 -9.89 11.89 -3.70
C GLN A 215 -8.71 12.86 -3.81
N HIS A 216 -8.58 13.51 -4.97
CA HIS A 216 -7.54 14.50 -5.26
C HIS A 216 -6.10 14.03 -5.05
N CYS A 217 -5.86 12.72 -5.02
CA CYS A 217 -4.55 12.12 -4.77
C CYS A 217 -4.01 11.45 -6.04
N GLY A 218 -2.69 11.47 -6.20
CA GLY A 218 -1.98 10.76 -7.25
C GLY A 218 -1.72 9.29 -6.88
N SER A 219 -0.65 8.72 -7.44
CA SER A 219 -0.32 7.31 -7.21
C SER A 219 0.31 7.04 -5.85
N LEU A 220 0.97 8.04 -5.25
CA LEU A 220 1.69 7.92 -3.98
C LEU A 220 0.82 8.40 -2.81
N VAL A 221 -0.26 7.68 -2.52
CA VAL A 221 -1.16 7.99 -1.40
C VAL A 221 -0.39 8.07 -0.07
N THR A 222 0.63 7.21 0.10
CA THR A 222 1.52 7.19 1.27
C THR A 222 2.24 8.51 1.53
N GLU A 223 2.47 9.28 0.48
CA GLU A 223 3.24 10.53 0.54
C GLU A 223 2.34 11.77 0.43
N GLU A 224 1.30 11.72 -0.41
CA GLU A 224 0.41 12.87 -0.62
C GLU A 224 -0.61 13.02 0.50
N GLN A 225 -1.28 11.92 0.87
CA GLN A 225 -2.36 11.93 1.86
C GLN A 225 -2.26 10.72 2.81
N PRO A 226 -1.19 10.60 3.61
CA PRO A 226 -0.99 9.47 4.52
C PRO A 226 -2.11 9.35 5.56
N ASP A 227 -2.71 10.47 5.95
CA ASP A 227 -3.80 10.49 6.94
C ASP A 227 -5.04 9.73 6.46
N ALA A 228 -5.33 9.75 5.14
CA ALA A 228 -6.42 8.99 4.56
C ALA A 228 -6.25 7.47 4.70
N MET A 229 -5.03 7.00 4.92
CA MET A 229 -4.73 5.58 5.11
C MET A 229 -4.92 5.09 6.55
N LEU A 230 -4.87 5.99 7.55
CA LEU A 230 -4.83 5.61 8.97
C LEU A 230 -6.02 4.75 9.39
N ILE A 231 -7.21 5.26 9.24
CA ILE A 231 -8.44 4.57 9.67
C ILE A 231 -8.63 3.23 8.95
N PRO A 232 -8.50 3.13 7.60
CA PRO A 232 -8.60 1.84 6.93
C PRO A 232 -7.52 0.84 7.36
N LEU A 233 -6.28 1.31 7.61
CA LEU A 233 -5.20 0.47 8.14
C LEU A 233 -5.51 -0.05 9.53
N GLU A 234 -6.00 0.80 10.43
CA GLU A 234 -6.40 0.39 11.78
C GLU A 234 -7.45 -0.72 11.74
N TYR A 235 -8.53 -0.54 10.97
CA TYR A 235 -9.56 -1.57 10.82
C TYR A 235 -9.01 -2.86 10.20
N PHE A 236 -8.14 -2.74 9.22
CA PHE A 236 -7.50 -3.89 8.60
C PHE A 236 -6.66 -4.68 9.60
N LEU A 237 -5.85 -4.00 10.41
CA LEU A 237 -5.00 -4.59 11.43
C LEU A 237 -5.80 -5.14 12.61
N MET A 238 -6.87 -4.46 13.01
CA MET A 238 -7.83 -4.96 14.02
C MET A 238 -8.45 -6.30 13.59
N GLY A 239 -8.75 -6.46 12.29
CA GLY A 239 -9.27 -7.70 11.74
C GLY A 239 -8.34 -8.90 11.86
N TYR A 240 -7.04 -8.69 12.13
CA TYR A 240 -6.07 -9.74 12.45
C TYR A 240 -5.80 -9.88 13.95
N GLY A 241 -6.35 -9.00 14.78
CA GLY A 241 -6.04 -8.95 16.21
C GLY A 241 -4.65 -8.38 16.54
N PHE A 242 -3.98 -7.79 15.56
CA PHE A 242 -2.63 -7.23 15.73
C PHE A 242 -2.64 -5.78 16.21
N TYR A 243 -3.74 -5.09 16.04
CA TYR A 243 -3.87 -3.73 16.51
C TYR A 243 -4.27 -3.72 17.99
N ARG A 244 -3.42 -3.16 18.81
CA ARG A 244 -3.77 -2.72 20.16
C ARG A 244 -3.86 -1.20 20.09
N PRO A 245 -5.05 -0.60 20.22
CA PRO A 245 -5.13 0.84 20.33
C PRO A 245 -4.19 1.25 21.47
N SER A 246 -3.22 2.11 21.20
CA SER A 246 -2.49 2.78 22.26
C SER A 246 -3.58 3.37 23.13
N GLN A 247 -3.59 3.03 24.42
CA GLN A 247 -4.50 3.66 25.35
C GLN A 247 -4.13 5.14 25.31
N TYR A 248 -4.76 5.88 24.37
CA TYR A 248 -4.89 7.30 24.59
C TYR A 248 -5.53 7.36 25.94
N THR A 249 -4.84 7.90 26.90
CA THR A 249 -5.40 8.29 28.17
C THR A 249 -6.54 9.23 27.85
N LEU A 250 -7.69 8.62 27.55
CA LEU A 250 -8.94 9.33 27.46
C LEU A 250 -9.00 10.11 28.75
N SER A 251 -9.02 11.44 28.64
CA SER A 251 -9.13 12.30 29.78
C SER A 251 -10.11 11.65 30.75
N PRO A 252 -9.78 11.49 32.05
CA PRO A 252 -10.66 10.80 33.00
C PRO A 252 -12.02 11.48 33.18
N ARG A 253 -12.34 12.44 32.34
CA ARG A 253 -13.54 13.26 32.34
C ARG A 253 -14.50 13.01 31.15
N SER A 254 -14.28 12.02 30.29
CA SER A 254 -15.30 11.67 29.30
C SER A 254 -16.27 10.64 29.92
N PRO A 255 -17.51 11.04 30.29
CA PRO A 255 -18.47 10.13 30.92
C PRO A 255 -19.07 9.10 29.95
N LEU A 256 -18.59 9.04 28.70
CA LEU A 256 -19.12 8.20 27.62
C LEU A 256 -18.13 7.15 27.11
N SER A 257 -17.03 6.89 27.81
CA SER A 257 -16.16 5.78 27.45
C SER A 257 -16.84 4.44 27.80
N PRO A 258 -17.00 3.48 26.85
CA PRO A 258 -17.61 2.18 27.13
C PRO A 258 -16.89 1.39 28.26
N THR A 259 -15.63 1.69 28.52
CA THR A 259 -14.84 1.08 29.59
C THR A 259 -15.12 1.65 30.98
N CYS A 260 -15.76 2.82 31.04
CA CYS A 260 -16.15 3.48 32.30
C CYS A 260 -17.60 3.28 32.67
N ILE A 261 -18.39 2.66 31.80
CA ILE A 261 -19.81 2.40 32.05
C ILE A 261 -19.92 1.00 32.62
N SER A 262 -20.17 0.88 33.92
CA SER A 262 -20.48 -0.39 34.55
C SER A 262 -21.70 -1.03 33.86
N PRO A 263 -21.70 -2.36 33.58
CA PRO A 263 -22.86 -3.06 33.03
C PRO A 263 -24.14 -2.83 33.81
N GLU A 264 -24.06 -2.52 35.08
CA GLU A 264 -25.17 -2.19 35.97
C GLU A 264 -25.84 -0.87 35.58
N LEU A 265 -25.14 0.09 34.95
CA LEU A 265 -25.69 1.34 34.45
C LEU A 265 -26.59 1.17 33.22
N PHE A 266 -26.49 0.05 32.53
CA PHE A 266 -27.36 -0.31 31.41
C PHE A 266 -28.57 -1.15 31.82
N SER A 267 -28.70 -1.49 33.10
CA SER A 267 -29.90 -2.20 33.54
C SER A 267 -31.07 -1.24 33.48
N PRO A 268 -32.22 -1.67 32.88
CA PRO A 268 -33.42 -0.84 32.85
C PRO A 268 -33.89 -0.38 34.22
N GLU A 269 -33.55 -1.15 35.25
CA GLU A 269 -33.86 -0.88 36.66
C GLU A 269 -33.06 0.30 37.22
N SER A 270 -31.80 0.46 36.82
CA SER A 270 -30.96 1.60 37.22
C SER A 270 -31.44 2.93 36.63
N MET A 271 -32.14 2.86 35.49
CA MET A 271 -32.79 4.00 34.84
C MET A 271 -34.21 4.28 35.35
N GLY A 272 -34.64 3.60 36.41
CA GLY A 272 -35.98 3.78 36.98
C GLY A 272 -37.12 3.19 36.15
N LEU A 273 -36.79 2.40 35.13
CA LEU A 273 -37.76 1.75 34.26
C LEU A 273 -38.19 0.38 34.85
N LYS A 274 -39.43 0.25 35.33
CA LYS A 274 -39.97 -1.04 35.70
C LYS A 274 -40.46 -1.77 34.45
N LEU A 275 -39.71 -2.79 34.03
CA LEU A 275 -40.16 -3.66 32.94
C LEU A 275 -41.33 -4.53 33.40
N LYS A 276 -42.47 -4.41 32.77
CA LYS A 276 -43.59 -5.35 32.92
C LYS A 276 -43.31 -6.57 32.03
N PRO A 277 -43.47 -7.80 32.57
CA PRO A 277 -43.28 -8.99 31.75
C PRO A 277 -44.30 -9.01 30.60
N ILE A 278 -43.78 -9.18 29.38
CA ILE A 278 -44.61 -9.36 28.18
C ILE A 278 -45.23 -10.74 28.28
N LYS A 279 -46.57 -10.84 28.49
CA LYS A 279 -47.29 -12.10 28.40
C LYS A 279 -47.46 -12.45 26.92
N THR A 280 -46.58 -13.28 26.39
CA THR A 280 -46.77 -13.92 25.09
C THR A 280 -47.84 -15.00 25.24
N LYS A 281 -49.05 -14.77 24.73
CA LYS A 281 -50.05 -15.84 24.50
C LYS A 281 -49.58 -16.59 23.24
N ILE A 282 -49.06 -17.77 23.45
CA ILE A 282 -48.87 -18.74 22.36
C ILE A 282 -50.20 -19.49 22.27
N SER A 283 -51.04 -19.18 21.29
CA SER A 283 -52.20 -19.98 20.92
C SER A 283 -51.68 -21.09 20.00
N PHE A 284 -51.68 -22.32 20.52
CA PHE A 284 -51.62 -23.49 19.67
C PHE A 284 -53.05 -23.76 19.17
N GLU A 285 -53.31 -23.58 17.88
CA GLU A 285 -54.47 -24.19 17.24
C GLU A 285 -54.13 -25.65 16.97
N VAL A 286 -55.02 -26.53 17.46
CA VAL A 286 -55.00 -27.99 17.23
C VAL A 286 -55.65 -28.28 15.88
#